data_602bbca6ca94567d7b57b1e6df94d8fb
#
_entry.id   602bbca6ca94567d7b57b1e6df94d8fb
#
_cell.length_a   1.000
_cell.length_b   1.000
_cell.length_c   1.000
_cell.angle_alpha   90.00
_cell.angle_beta   90.00
_cell.angle_gamma   90.00
#
_symmetry.space_group_name_H-M   'P 1'
#
loop_
_entity.id
_entity.type
_entity.pdbx_description
1 polymer ?
#
loop_
_entity_poly.entity_id
_entity_poly.type
_entity_poly.pdbx_seq_one_letter_code
_entity_poly.pdbx_strand_id
1 'polypeptide(L)'
;FKRRFGRIAKAASTWWLAFTRASMTIILQKGRYRARQSTLAQDIIKAQSLRARAFGCDDRDALDARSVHILVEEVGSGEVRCCFQMLLLPAAKIGQSYSAQFYDLSALQRYDGLLVEMGRFCIDPEVKNDPDVLRIAWGAMTAFVDTHEVALMFGCSSFVGTDPAPYLGSFSVLANKHLAPEHLRPRQKAADT
;
A
#
# COMPACT_ATOMS: atom_id res chain seq x y z
N PHE A 1 8.90 19.27 -27.93
CA PHE A 1 9.12 19.16 -26.46
C PHE A 1 8.04 19.87 -25.64
N LYS A 2 7.48 21.01 -26.11
CA LYS A 2 6.45 21.80 -25.39
C LYS A 2 5.03 21.20 -25.33
N ARG A 3 4.69 20.17 -26.09
CA ARG A 3 3.33 19.59 -26.13
C ARG A 3 3.06 18.48 -25.09
N ARG A 4 4.09 17.97 -24.40
CA ARG A 4 3.93 16.91 -23.38
C ARG A 4 3.60 17.45 -21.99
N PHE A 5 4.05 18.65 -21.65
CA PHE A 5 3.81 19.27 -20.33
C PHE A 5 2.36 19.68 -20.06
N GLY A 6 1.59 20.02 -21.10
CA GLY A 6 0.20 20.44 -20.95
C GLY A 6 -0.78 19.31 -20.63
N ARG A 7 -0.43 18.03 -20.89
CA ARG A 7 -1.27 16.88 -20.58
C ARG A 7 -1.13 16.41 -19.12
N ILE A 8 0.07 16.53 -18.55
CA ILE A 8 0.36 16.08 -17.18
C ILE A 8 -0.36 16.95 -16.14
N ALA A 9 -0.39 18.27 -16.34
CA ALA A 9 -1.07 19.18 -15.42
C ALA A 9 -2.62 19.04 -15.43
N LYS A 10 -3.22 18.67 -16.57
CA LYS A 10 -4.67 18.39 -16.65
C LYS A 10 -5.04 17.03 -16.05
N ALA A 11 -4.18 16.02 -16.16
CA ALA A 11 -4.39 14.72 -15.53
C ALA A 11 -4.42 14.84 -14.00
N ALA A 12 -3.44 15.53 -13.40
CA ALA A 12 -3.36 15.68 -11.95
C ALA A 12 -4.60 16.33 -11.32
N SER A 13 -5.27 17.27 -12.00
CA SER A 13 -6.49 17.91 -11.51
C SER A 13 -7.74 17.04 -11.63
N THR A 14 -7.78 16.14 -12.60
CA THR A 14 -8.93 15.24 -12.83
C THR A 14 -8.89 14.02 -11.90
N TRP A 15 -7.70 13.57 -11.51
CA TRP A 15 -7.50 12.44 -10.57
C TRP A 15 -8.00 12.76 -9.15
N TRP A 16 -7.82 13.99 -8.69
CA TRP A 16 -8.27 14.41 -7.36
C TRP A 16 -9.79 14.40 -7.23
N LEU A 17 -10.52 14.66 -8.32
CA LEU A 17 -11.99 14.63 -8.34
C LEU A 17 -12.55 13.19 -8.42
N ALA A 18 -11.82 12.25 -9.01
CA ALA A 18 -12.23 10.83 -9.04
C ALA A 18 -12.13 10.15 -7.65
N PHE A 19 -11.21 10.62 -6.81
CA PHE A 19 -11.01 10.10 -5.45
C PHE A 19 -12.07 10.57 -4.44
N THR A 20 -12.83 11.62 -4.74
CA THR A 20 -13.83 12.16 -3.82
C THR A 20 -15.16 11.41 -3.86
N ARG A 21 -15.35 10.49 -4.80
CA ARG A 21 -16.57 9.68 -4.88
C ARG A 21 -16.32 8.28 -4.31
N ALA A 22 -17.00 7.97 -3.21
CA ALA A 22 -16.95 6.61 -2.64
C ALA A 22 -17.32 5.58 -3.72
N SER A 23 -16.42 4.65 -4.00
CA SER A 23 -16.57 3.69 -5.10
C SER A 23 -16.04 2.31 -4.72
N MET A 24 -16.55 1.31 -5.42
CA MET A 24 -16.08 -0.07 -5.34
C MET A 24 -15.94 -0.62 -6.75
N THR A 25 -14.81 -1.25 -7.05
CA THR A 25 -14.55 -1.83 -8.38
C THR A 25 -13.84 -3.17 -8.23
N ILE A 26 -14.33 -4.20 -8.92
CA ILE A 26 -13.66 -5.49 -9.01
C ILE A 26 -12.42 -5.31 -9.91
N ILE A 27 -11.25 -5.75 -9.41
CA ILE A 27 -9.98 -5.68 -10.13
C ILE A 27 -9.68 -7.03 -10.79
N LEU A 28 -9.84 -8.12 -10.04
CA LEU A 28 -9.43 -9.46 -10.46
C LEU A 28 -10.28 -10.51 -9.76
N GLN A 29 -10.64 -11.56 -10.50
CA GLN A 29 -11.27 -12.75 -9.92
C GLN A 29 -10.65 -14.00 -10.53
N LYS A 30 -10.24 -14.94 -9.68
CA LYS A 30 -9.70 -16.23 -10.10
C LYS A 30 -9.97 -17.28 -9.02
N GLY A 31 -10.50 -18.43 -9.46
CA GLY A 31 -10.86 -19.50 -8.53
C GLY A 31 -11.90 -19.03 -7.50
N ARG A 32 -11.65 -19.34 -6.24
CA ARG A 32 -12.54 -18.99 -5.13
C ARG A 32 -12.36 -17.57 -4.58
N TYR A 33 -11.37 -16.81 -5.08
CA TYR A 33 -11.07 -15.48 -4.59
C TYR A 33 -11.34 -14.39 -5.62
N ARG A 34 -11.73 -13.24 -5.10
CA ARG A 34 -11.93 -12.00 -5.85
C ARG A 34 -11.22 -10.86 -5.13
N ALA A 35 -10.48 -10.06 -5.87
CA ALA A 35 -9.94 -8.80 -5.37
C ALA A 35 -10.76 -7.62 -5.90
N ARG A 36 -11.03 -6.67 -5.05
CA ARG A 36 -11.68 -5.40 -5.40
C ARG A 36 -11.04 -4.24 -4.66
N GLN A 37 -11.07 -3.07 -5.27
CA GLN A 37 -10.75 -1.82 -4.60
C GLN A 37 -12.01 -1.16 -4.07
N SER A 38 -11.90 -0.45 -2.96
CA SER A 38 -13.00 0.28 -2.37
C SER A 38 -12.52 1.48 -1.54
N THR A 39 -13.36 2.50 -1.52
CA THR A 39 -13.27 3.66 -0.61
C THR A 39 -14.56 3.80 0.22
N LEU A 40 -15.42 2.78 0.20
CA LEU A 40 -16.67 2.77 0.95
C LEU A 40 -16.42 2.56 2.45
N ALA A 41 -17.06 3.33 3.31
CA ALA A 41 -16.88 3.24 4.76
C ALA A 41 -17.10 1.83 5.31
N GLN A 42 -18.12 1.12 4.81
CA GLN A 42 -18.40 -0.26 5.21
C GLN A 42 -17.26 -1.24 4.88
N ASP A 43 -16.54 -1.01 3.79
CA ASP A 43 -15.42 -1.85 3.39
C ASP A 43 -14.15 -1.50 4.17
N ILE A 44 -13.97 -0.23 4.51
CA ILE A 44 -12.93 0.21 5.45
C ILE A 44 -13.13 -0.49 6.80
N ILE A 45 -14.36 -0.57 7.31
CA ILE A 45 -14.67 -1.29 8.56
C ILE A 45 -14.32 -2.78 8.45
N LYS A 46 -14.63 -3.44 7.32
CA LYS A 46 -14.25 -4.84 7.09
C LYS A 46 -12.73 -5.03 7.10
N ALA A 47 -11.99 -4.13 6.42
CA ALA A 47 -10.53 -4.14 6.43
C ALA A 47 -9.96 -3.95 7.84
N GLN A 48 -10.48 -2.97 8.60
CA GLN A 48 -10.09 -2.73 9.99
C GLN A 48 -10.37 -3.95 10.89
N SER A 49 -11.51 -4.61 10.71
CA SER A 49 -11.84 -5.83 11.46
C SER A 49 -10.88 -6.98 11.16
N LEU A 50 -10.47 -7.15 9.90
CA LEU A 50 -9.44 -8.14 9.55
C LEU A 50 -8.09 -7.77 10.14
N ARG A 51 -7.68 -6.51 10.03
CA ARG A 51 -6.42 -6.01 10.60
C ARG A 51 -6.35 -6.22 12.11
N ALA A 52 -7.44 -5.94 12.82
CA ALA A 52 -7.51 -6.17 14.27
C ALA A 52 -7.27 -7.63 14.63
N ARG A 53 -7.83 -8.59 13.85
CA ARG A 53 -7.56 -10.02 14.07
C ARG A 53 -6.14 -10.43 13.71
N ALA A 54 -5.61 -9.90 12.60
CA ALA A 54 -4.30 -10.27 12.09
C ALA A 54 -3.15 -9.68 12.91
N PHE A 55 -3.29 -8.44 13.41
CA PHE A 55 -2.28 -7.72 14.17
C PHE A 55 -2.46 -7.83 15.69
N GLY A 56 -3.63 -8.29 16.15
CA GLY A 56 -3.92 -8.43 17.58
C GLY A 56 -4.19 -7.09 18.31
N CYS A 57 -4.44 -6.02 17.58
CA CYS A 57 -4.72 -4.69 18.15
C CYS A 57 -5.69 -3.89 17.28
N ASP A 58 -6.29 -2.85 17.84
CA ASP A 58 -7.03 -1.87 17.04
C ASP A 58 -6.05 -1.07 16.18
N ASP A 59 -6.21 -1.17 14.87
CA ASP A 59 -5.29 -0.61 13.88
C ASP A 59 -6.01 0.39 12.95
N ARG A 60 -6.84 1.25 13.53
CA ARG A 60 -7.47 2.37 12.82
C ARG A 60 -6.57 3.58 12.78
N ASP A 61 -6.47 4.24 11.63
CA ASP A 61 -5.72 5.49 11.51
C ASP A 61 -6.37 6.51 10.55
N ALA A 62 -5.85 7.75 10.58
CA ALA A 62 -6.37 8.83 9.74
C ALA A 62 -6.12 8.63 8.23
N LEU A 63 -5.21 7.72 7.84
CA LEU A 63 -4.93 7.42 6.44
C LEU A 63 -5.96 6.48 5.84
N ASP A 64 -6.75 5.77 6.65
CA ASP A 64 -7.81 4.89 6.17
C ASP A 64 -8.79 5.63 5.24
N ALA A 65 -9.19 6.84 5.60
CA ALA A 65 -10.10 7.67 4.80
C ALA A 65 -9.46 8.26 3.52
N ARG A 66 -8.12 8.24 3.43
CA ARG A 66 -7.36 8.81 2.31
C ARG A 66 -6.80 7.76 1.36
N SER A 67 -6.90 6.50 1.74
CA SER A 67 -6.36 5.37 0.98
C SER A 67 -7.45 4.63 0.21
N VAL A 68 -7.07 4.03 -0.89
CA VAL A 68 -7.87 2.97 -1.53
C VAL A 68 -7.58 1.66 -0.81
N HIS A 69 -8.62 0.99 -0.36
CA HIS A 69 -8.49 -0.32 0.26
C HIS A 69 -8.66 -1.41 -0.79
N ILE A 70 -7.71 -2.33 -0.83
CA ILE A 70 -7.83 -3.55 -1.63
C ILE A 70 -8.26 -4.67 -0.70
N LEU A 71 -9.36 -5.32 -1.06
CA LEU A 71 -9.92 -6.45 -0.31
C LEU A 71 -9.91 -7.69 -1.20
N VAL A 72 -9.34 -8.77 -0.69
CA VAL A 72 -9.42 -10.10 -1.30
C VAL A 72 -10.51 -10.86 -0.55
N GLU A 73 -11.58 -11.17 -1.25
CA GLU A 73 -12.76 -11.84 -0.71
C GLU A 73 -12.88 -13.25 -1.24
N GLU A 74 -13.35 -14.16 -0.41
CA GLU A 74 -13.81 -15.47 -0.85
C GLU A 74 -15.21 -15.35 -1.48
N VAL A 75 -15.33 -15.75 -2.73
CA VAL A 75 -16.56 -15.50 -3.53
C VAL A 75 -17.79 -16.15 -2.92
N GLY A 76 -17.64 -17.35 -2.34
CA GLY A 76 -18.77 -18.13 -1.78
C GLY A 76 -19.33 -17.51 -0.49
N SER A 77 -18.46 -17.04 0.41
CA SER A 77 -18.85 -16.48 1.71
C SER A 77 -18.93 -14.96 1.72
N GLY A 78 -18.20 -14.28 0.83
CA GLY A 78 -18.03 -12.83 0.86
C GLY A 78 -17.10 -12.33 1.97
N GLU A 79 -16.43 -13.25 2.67
CA GLU A 79 -15.50 -12.91 3.74
C GLU A 79 -14.18 -12.35 3.20
N VAL A 80 -13.68 -11.30 3.85
CA VAL A 80 -12.39 -10.70 3.52
C VAL A 80 -11.28 -11.56 4.10
N ARG A 81 -10.45 -12.14 3.23
CA ARG A 81 -9.34 -13.03 3.56
C ARG A 81 -7.96 -12.37 3.48
N CYS A 82 -7.86 -11.26 2.77
CA CYS A 82 -6.66 -10.41 2.78
C CYS A 82 -7.09 -8.97 2.52
N CYS A 83 -6.36 -8.03 3.12
CA CYS A 83 -6.53 -6.62 2.77
C CYS A 83 -5.20 -5.88 2.84
N PHE A 84 -5.14 -4.76 2.14
CA PHE A 84 -4.09 -3.77 2.21
C PHE A 84 -4.61 -2.42 1.73
N GLN A 85 -3.89 -1.36 2.06
CA GLN A 85 -4.22 0.00 1.62
C GLN A 85 -3.17 0.55 0.67
N MET A 86 -3.63 1.38 -0.27
CA MET A 86 -2.84 2.03 -1.29
C MET A 86 -3.08 3.54 -1.21
N LEU A 87 -2.10 4.28 -0.70
CA LEU A 87 -2.15 5.73 -0.61
C LEU A 87 -1.41 6.34 -1.80
N LEU A 88 -2.15 6.90 -2.75
CA LEU A 88 -1.56 7.59 -3.91
C LEU A 88 -1.13 9.01 -3.53
N LEU A 89 0.10 9.37 -3.86
CA LEU A 89 0.69 10.65 -3.53
C LEU A 89 1.53 11.19 -4.69
N PRO A 90 1.35 12.48 -5.08
CA PRO A 90 2.40 13.17 -5.81
C PRO A 90 3.68 13.20 -4.98
N ALA A 91 4.85 13.05 -5.61
CA ALA A 91 6.14 13.03 -4.90
C ALA A 91 6.34 14.24 -3.97
N ALA A 92 5.92 15.42 -4.39
CA ALA A 92 5.98 16.65 -3.56
C ALA A 92 5.17 16.56 -2.26
N LYS A 93 4.22 15.62 -2.15
CA LYS A 93 3.39 15.40 -0.96
C LYS A 93 3.78 14.15 -0.16
N ILE A 94 4.95 13.56 -0.43
CA ILE A 94 5.40 12.34 0.24
C ILE A 94 5.45 12.45 1.77
N GLY A 95 5.68 13.66 2.30
CA GLY A 95 5.63 13.94 3.74
C GLY A 95 4.27 13.67 4.39
N GLN A 96 3.21 13.42 3.62
CA GLN A 96 1.88 13.06 4.11
C GLN A 96 1.66 11.54 4.18
N SER A 97 2.67 10.72 3.87
CA SER A 97 2.64 9.27 3.96
C SER A 97 2.82 8.78 5.41
N TYR A 98 2.46 7.52 5.66
CA TYR A 98 2.71 6.88 6.95
C TYR A 98 4.22 6.76 7.21
N SER A 99 4.98 6.30 6.22
CA SER A 99 6.43 6.12 6.32
C SER A 99 7.17 7.41 6.66
N ALA A 100 6.65 8.58 6.21
CA ALA A 100 7.25 9.88 6.49
C ALA A 100 7.17 10.31 7.97
N GLN A 101 6.40 9.60 8.80
CA GLN A 101 6.40 9.82 10.24
C GLN A 101 7.73 9.33 10.85
N PHE A 102 8.31 8.27 10.32
CA PHE A 102 9.48 7.57 10.88
C PHE A 102 10.75 7.78 10.07
N TYR A 103 10.63 8.04 8.76
CA TYR A 103 11.74 8.16 7.83
C TYR A 103 11.78 9.53 7.16
N ASP A 104 12.98 10.04 6.93
CA ASP A 104 13.19 11.16 6.01
C ASP A 104 13.13 10.65 4.57
N LEU A 105 12.06 11.02 3.87
CA LEU A 105 11.78 10.67 2.49
C LEU A 105 12.05 11.83 1.53
N SER A 106 12.79 12.86 1.95
CA SER A 106 13.07 14.05 1.14
C SER A 106 13.73 13.73 -0.20
N ALA A 107 14.52 12.65 -0.26
CA ALA A 107 15.11 12.15 -1.50
C ALA A 107 14.06 11.83 -2.58
N LEU A 108 12.87 11.39 -2.19
CA LEU A 108 11.79 11.03 -3.11
C LEU A 108 10.90 12.21 -3.52
N GLN A 109 11.02 13.39 -2.89
CA GLN A 109 10.17 14.56 -3.18
C GLN A 109 10.31 15.06 -4.62
N ARG A 110 11.45 14.80 -5.27
CA ARG A 110 11.74 15.20 -6.65
C ARG A 110 11.57 14.07 -7.66
N TYR A 111 11.04 12.92 -7.21
CA TYR A 111 10.80 11.80 -8.11
C TYR A 111 9.75 12.18 -9.15
N ASP A 112 10.00 11.86 -10.41
CA ASP A 112 9.05 12.16 -11.49
C ASP A 112 7.99 11.07 -11.56
N GLY A 113 6.73 11.46 -11.34
CA GLY A 113 5.58 10.59 -11.43
C GLY A 113 4.78 10.46 -10.14
N LEU A 114 3.78 9.58 -10.19
CA LEU A 114 2.89 9.27 -9.08
C LEU A 114 3.52 8.20 -8.21
N LEU A 115 3.50 8.43 -6.90
CA LEU A 115 3.97 7.46 -5.91
C LEU A 115 2.78 6.78 -5.24
N VAL A 116 2.96 5.55 -4.82
CA VAL A 116 2.00 4.86 -3.97
C VAL A 116 2.69 4.30 -2.73
N GLU A 117 2.13 4.59 -1.57
CA GLU A 117 2.49 3.90 -0.34
C GLU A 117 1.55 2.71 -0.14
N MET A 118 2.13 1.51 -0.06
CA MET A 118 1.41 0.32 0.36
C MET A 118 1.57 0.11 1.86
N GLY A 119 0.45 -0.09 2.54
CA GLY A 119 0.44 -0.33 3.98
C GLY A 119 -0.62 -1.33 4.41
N ARG A 120 -0.52 -1.74 5.66
CA ARG A 120 -1.52 -2.58 6.33
C ARG A 120 -1.82 -3.90 5.61
N PHE A 121 -0.83 -4.47 4.94
CA PHE A 121 -0.98 -5.76 4.29
C PHE A 121 -1.13 -6.86 5.35
N CYS A 122 -2.27 -7.52 5.34
CA CYS A 122 -2.51 -8.65 6.22
C CYS A 122 -3.38 -9.72 5.56
N ILE A 123 -3.17 -10.95 6.01
CA ILE A 123 -3.92 -12.13 5.59
C ILE A 123 -4.64 -12.66 6.81
N ASP A 124 -5.88 -13.10 6.62
CA ASP A 124 -6.65 -13.79 7.65
C ASP A 124 -5.87 -15.00 8.18
N PRO A 125 -5.64 -15.09 9.51
CA PRO A 125 -4.94 -16.22 10.09
C PRO A 125 -5.47 -17.60 9.70
N GLU A 126 -6.77 -17.71 9.40
CA GLU A 126 -7.40 -18.97 8.99
C GLU A 126 -6.93 -19.46 7.61
N VAL A 127 -6.50 -18.55 6.73
CA VAL A 127 -6.08 -18.86 5.35
C VAL A 127 -4.62 -18.49 5.06
N LYS A 128 -3.82 -18.24 6.09
CA LYS A 128 -2.42 -17.81 5.93
C LYS A 128 -1.54 -18.73 5.09
N ASN A 129 -1.90 -20.02 5.01
CA ASN A 129 -1.19 -21.03 4.24
C ASN A 129 -1.75 -21.23 2.83
N ASP A 130 -2.77 -20.47 2.43
CA ASP A 130 -3.34 -20.56 1.08
C ASP A 130 -2.58 -19.64 0.11
N PRO A 131 -1.78 -20.19 -0.81
CA PRO A 131 -1.01 -19.37 -1.74
C PRO A 131 -1.87 -18.59 -2.74
N ASP A 132 -3.12 -18.98 -2.95
CA ASP A 132 -3.99 -18.31 -3.91
C ASP A 132 -4.45 -16.95 -3.41
N VAL A 133 -4.55 -16.77 -2.09
CA VAL A 133 -4.82 -15.45 -1.47
C VAL A 133 -3.71 -14.46 -1.83
N LEU A 134 -2.44 -14.87 -1.67
CA LEU A 134 -1.29 -14.05 -2.04
C LEU A 134 -1.23 -13.76 -3.54
N ARG A 135 -1.48 -14.78 -4.38
CA ARG A 135 -1.46 -14.60 -5.84
C ARG A 135 -2.51 -13.57 -6.30
N ILE A 136 -3.70 -13.61 -5.74
CA ILE A 136 -4.76 -12.65 -6.05
C ILE A 136 -4.40 -11.26 -5.52
N ALA A 137 -3.85 -11.16 -4.30
CA ALA A 137 -3.42 -9.89 -3.71
C ALA A 137 -2.34 -9.21 -4.57
N TRP A 138 -1.31 -9.96 -4.97
CA TRP A 138 -0.24 -9.45 -5.84
C TRP A 138 -0.76 -9.08 -7.23
N GLY A 139 -1.64 -9.89 -7.82
CA GLY A 139 -2.27 -9.56 -9.09
C GLY A 139 -3.09 -8.28 -9.03
N ALA A 140 -3.85 -8.08 -7.94
CA ALA A 140 -4.60 -6.84 -7.74
C ALA A 140 -3.70 -5.62 -7.54
N MET A 141 -2.60 -5.79 -6.80
CA MET A 141 -1.59 -4.74 -6.61
C MET A 141 -0.98 -4.33 -7.96
N THR A 142 -0.56 -5.29 -8.77
CA THR A 142 -0.02 -5.03 -10.10
C THR A 142 -1.03 -4.28 -10.97
N ALA A 143 -2.27 -4.75 -11.03
CA ALA A 143 -3.31 -4.09 -11.80
C ALA A 143 -3.59 -2.66 -11.31
N PHE A 144 -3.54 -2.42 -10.00
CA PHE A 144 -3.66 -1.09 -9.42
C PHE A 144 -2.51 -0.16 -9.85
N VAL A 145 -1.27 -0.65 -9.74
CA VAL A 145 -0.06 0.09 -10.15
C VAL A 145 -0.11 0.46 -11.63
N ASP A 146 -0.47 -0.49 -12.49
CA ASP A 146 -0.57 -0.28 -13.94
C ASP A 146 -1.69 0.72 -14.28
N THR A 147 -2.87 0.54 -13.68
CA THR A 147 -4.05 1.41 -13.94
C THR A 147 -3.78 2.87 -13.56
N HIS A 148 -3.00 3.10 -12.50
CA HIS A 148 -2.70 4.43 -12.00
C HIS A 148 -1.36 4.99 -12.51
N GLU A 149 -0.67 4.26 -13.40
CA GLU A 149 0.65 4.64 -13.94
C GLU A 149 1.63 5.01 -12.80
N VAL A 150 1.63 4.19 -11.72
CA VAL A 150 2.48 4.43 -10.55
C VAL A 150 3.94 4.28 -10.91
N ALA A 151 4.73 5.31 -10.66
CA ALA A 151 6.15 5.33 -11.00
C ALA A 151 7.03 4.68 -9.92
N LEU A 152 6.60 4.73 -8.65
CA LEU A 152 7.31 4.11 -7.54
C LEU A 152 6.33 3.67 -6.45
N MET A 153 6.50 2.45 -5.96
CA MET A 153 5.81 1.93 -4.78
C MET A 153 6.79 1.85 -3.60
N PHE A 154 6.33 2.27 -2.43
CA PHE A 154 7.10 2.22 -1.18
C PHE A 154 6.19 1.87 0.00
N GLY A 155 6.76 1.66 1.17
CA GLY A 155 6.03 1.39 2.40
C GLY A 155 6.94 0.85 3.50
N CYS A 156 6.38 0.71 4.69
CA CYS A 156 7.06 0.09 5.84
C CYS A 156 6.70 -1.38 5.94
N SER A 157 7.71 -2.22 6.19
CA SER A 157 7.52 -3.61 6.60
C SER A 157 7.71 -3.73 8.09
N SER A 158 6.82 -4.47 8.76
CA SER A 158 6.88 -4.74 10.19
C SER A 158 7.45 -6.14 10.45
N PHE A 159 8.22 -6.25 11.52
CA PHE A 159 8.74 -7.51 12.03
C PHE A 159 8.21 -7.72 13.45
N VAL A 160 8.09 -8.96 13.87
CA VAL A 160 7.56 -9.29 15.20
C VAL A 160 8.61 -8.98 16.28
N GLY A 161 8.21 -8.22 17.28
CA GLY A 161 9.07 -7.84 18.41
C GLY A 161 9.97 -6.64 18.10
N THR A 162 10.82 -6.30 19.08
CA THR A 162 11.78 -5.19 19.02
C THR A 162 13.24 -5.68 18.97
N ASP A 163 13.49 -6.97 19.21
CA ASP A 163 14.82 -7.56 19.08
C ASP A 163 15.13 -7.84 17.59
N PRO A 164 16.16 -7.22 16.99
CA PRO A 164 16.55 -7.47 15.62
C PRO A 164 17.29 -8.79 15.40
N ALA A 165 17.79 -9.44 16.45
CA ALA A 165 18.65 -10.62 16.35
C ALA A 165 18.09 -11.73 15.45
N PRO A 166 16.81 -12.13 15.54
CA PRO A 166 16.23 -13.17 14.67
C PRO A 166 16.24 -12.80 13.18
N TYR A 167 16.36 -11.52 12.84
CA TYR A 167 16.23 -11.00 11.46
C TYR A 167 17.57 -10.56 10.85
N LEU A 168 18.68 -10.59 11.59
CA LEU A 168 19.99 -10.09 11.12
C LEU A 168 20.44 -10.73 9.81
N GLY A 169 20.19 -12.02 9.62
CA GLY A 169 20.49 -12.70 8.36
C GLY A 169 19.74 -12.11 7.17
N SER A 170 18.43 -11.87 7.34
CA SER A 170 17.58 -11.26 6.31
C SER A 170 17.97 -9.80 6.05
N PHE A 171 18.23 -9.02 7.10
CA PHE A 171 18.69 -7.65 6.98
C PHE A 171 20.03 -7.55 6.26
N SER A 172 20.95 -8.47 6.53
CA SER A 172 22.24 -8.52 5.82
C SER A 172 22.05 -8.75 4.32
N VAL A 173 21.15 -9.65 3.92
CA VAL A 173 20.83 -9.87 2.49
C VAL A 173 20.23 -8.62 1.86
N LEU A 174 19.28 -7.98 2.52
CA LEU A 174 18.66 -6.75 2.05
C LEU A 174 19.69 -5.63 1.91
N ALA A 175 20.54 -5.44 2.92
CA ALA A 175 21.58 -4.42 2.91
C ALA A 175 22.61 -4.63 1.79
N ASN A 176 22.97 -5.87 1.50
CA ASN A 176 24.00 -6.15 0.50
C ASN A 176 23.49 -6.18 -0.95
N LYS A 177 22.20 -6.51 -1.16
CA LYS A 177 21.67 -6.78 -2.50
C LYS A 177 20.52 -5.89 -2.93
N HIS A 178 19.82 -5.26 -1.99
CA HIS A 178 18.53 -4.62 -2.25
C HIS A 178 18.42 -3.19 -1.69
N LEU A 179 19.53 -2.58 -1.28
CA LEU A 179 19.48 -1.17 -0.90
C LEU A 179 19.09 -0.30 -2.10
N ALA A 180 18.21 0.64 -1.85
CA ALA A 180 17.88 1.66 -2.84
C ALA A 180 19.15 2.47 -3.22
N PRO A 181 19.26 2.94 -4.47
CA PRO A 181 20.29 3.89 -4.86
C PRO A 181 20.30 5.09 -3.91
N GLU A 182 21.47 5.66 -3.65
CA GLU A 182 21.63 6.70 -2.63
C GLU A 182 20.68 7.89 -2.81
N HIS A 183 20.45 8.30 -4.05
CA HIS A 183 19.54 9.40 -4.40
C HIS A 183 18.05 9.11 -4.18
N LEU A 184 17.66 7.85 -3.88
CA LEU A 184 16.31 7.43 -3.57
C LEU A 184 16.19 6.86 -2.15
N ARG A 185 17.31 6.76 -1.42
CA ARG A 185 17.36 6.06 -0.13
C ARG A 185 16.67 6.85 0.98
N PRO A 186 15.68 6.26 1.67
CA PRO A 186 15.15 6.81 2.90
C PRO A 186 16.25 6.95 3.96
N ARG A 187 16.16 7.98 4.79
CA ARG A 187 17.06 8.18 5.92
C ARG A 187 16.28 8.08 7.23
N GLN A 188 16.97 7.82 8.32
CA GLN A 188 16.38 7.84 9.65
C GLN A 188 15.87 9.24 9.99
N LYS A 189 14.68 9.32 10.58
CA LYS A 189 14.06 10.55 11.06
C LYS A 189 13.62 10.43 12.51
N ALA A 190 12.95 9.30 12.86
CA ALA A 190 12.60 9.04 14.24
C ALA A 190 13.86 8.78 15.06
N ALA A 191 13.90 9.31 16.28
CA ALA A 191 14.93 8.92 17.23
C ALA A 191 14.79 7.42 17.56
N ASP A 192 15.91 6.76 17.85
CA ASP A 192 15.89 5.40 18.36
C ASP A 192 15.09 5.40 19.68
N THR A 193 14.02 4.61 19.71
CA THR A 193 13.18 4.39 20.91
C THR A 193 13.45 3.01 21.46
#